data_54ffa62a46d20e98719ced79b2c8aa45
#
_entry.id   54ffa62a46d20e98719ced79b2c8aa45
#
_cell.length_a   1.000
_cell.length_b   1.000
_cell.length_c   1.000
_cell.angle_alpha   90.00
_cell.angle_beta   90.00
_cell.angle_gamma   90.00
#
_symmetry.space_group_name_H-M   'P 1'
#
loop_
_entity.id
_entity.type
_entity.pdbx_description
1 polymer ?
#
loop_
_entity_poly.entity_id
_entity_poly.type
_entity_poly.pdbx_seq_one_letter_code
_entity_poly.pdbx_strand_id
1 'polypeptide(L)'
;MPILTLVTPPQDLSAADHFCTLAVLHYDDTDAPPRFAAATAMLRSDPALPGVHLWAAAAAADPDAVAAHCAHDAAAASLRGGPMDWQPLLYLCYSRSCGSVNDVLACATTLLDAGADPDAGFLWQGMTPPFTALTGVFGEGEQGPRRQPRHAADPALAELLLRRGAHPVDQQTLYNRMFRPDNAHLELLFGHGLADAGPGPWEMRLGHRMETRAQMWRRQLDWAAAHRFTDRLQLLESFGIDTSGVQIAAPPTPPDPLARDESGATALHHAAWAGDLPLLRRLLAAGADPAAVESRFGGTPGDWAAHAYQTEAAEVLADWVREHPR
;
A
#
# COMPACT_ATOMS: atom_id res chain seq x y z
N MET A 1 -6.05 -21.90 -16.44
CA MET A 1 -6.52 -20.50 -16.32
C MET A 1 -7.76 -20.49 -15.45
N PRO A 2 -7.71 -20.03 -14.20
CA PRO A 2 -8.94 -19.63 -13.53
C PRO A 2 -9.31 -18.26 -14.09
N ILE A 3 -10.46 -18.21 -14.72
CA ILE A 3 -11.19 -17.02 -15.13
C ILE A 3 -11.27 -16.15 -13.87
N LEU A 4 -10.66 -14.94 -13.91
CA LEU A 4 -10.99 -13.86 -13.01
C LEU A 4 -12.53 -13.73 -13.03
N THR A 5 -13.18 -14.30 -12.06
CA THR A 5 -14.58 -13.98 -11.79
C THR A 5 -14.53 -12.53 -11.34
N LEU A 6 -14.78 -11.62 -12.27
CA LEU A 6 -15.19 -10.27 -11.95
C LEU A 6 -16.31 -10.44 -10.93
N VAL A 7 -16.04 -10.12 -9.68
CA VAL A 7 -17.08 -9.97 -8.67
C VAL A 7 -17.99 -8.90 -9.24
N THR A 8 -19.14 -9.32 -9.77
CA THR A 8 -20.16 -8.40 -10.25
C THR A 8 -20.53 -7.54 -9.03
N PRO A 9 -20.38 -6.21 -9.09
CA PRO A 9 -20.78 -5.36 -7.98
C PRO A 9 -22.25 -5.67 -7.66
N PRO A 10 -22.69 -5.53 -6.40
CA PRO A 10 -24.11 -5.64 -6.05
C PRO A 10 -24.89 -4.79 -7.05
N GLN A 11 -25.96 -5.32 -7.61
CA GLN A 11 -26.67 -4.78 -8.78
C GLN A 11 -27.33 -3.40 -8.57
N ASP A 12 -27.05 -2.71 -7.45
CA ASP A 12 -27.70 -1.46 -7.03
C ASP A 12 -26.75 -0.32 -6.60
N LEU A 13 -25.43 -0.40 -6.91
CA LEU A 13 -24.53 0.72 -6.60
C LEU A 13 -24.76 1.88 -7.56
N SER A 14 -24.87 3.10 -7.02
CA SER A 14 -24.85 4.32 -7.84
C SER A 14 -23.51 4.43 -8.60
N ALA A 15 -23.47 5.20 -9.68
CA ALA A 15 -22.23 5.43 -10.42
C ALA A 15 -21.12 6.04 -9.53
N ALA A 16 -21.51 6.92 -8.59
CA ALA A 16 -20.58 7.54 -7.65
C ALA A 16 -20.04 6.52 -6.63
N ASP A 17 -20.88 5.59 -6.12
CA ASP A 17 -20.42 4.52 -5.23
C ASP A 17 -19.53 3.52 -5.96
N HIS A 18 -19.85 3.18 -7.20
CA HIS A 18 -19.01 2.32 -8.03
C HIS A 18 -17.65 2.96 -8.26
N PHE A 19 -17.59 4.27 -8.58
CA PHE A 19 -16.33 5.01 -8.66
C PHE A 19 -15.54 4.91 -7.36
N CYS A 20 -16.16 5.17 -6.20
CA CYS A 20 -15.51 5.06 -4.89
C CYS A 20 -14.89 3.67 -4.69
N THR A 21 -15.64 2.61 -4.99
CA THR A 21 -15.16 1.22 -4.86
C THR A 21 -13.95 0.95 -5.76
N LEU A 22 -13.94 1.46 -6.98
CA LEU A 22 -12.81 1.28 -7.90
C LEU A 22 -11.58 2.11 -7.51
N ALA A 23 -11.78 3.28 -6.92
CA ALA A 23 -10.72 4.26 -6.67
C ALA A 23 -9.84 3.90 -5.47
N VAL A 24 -10.40 3.29 -4.40
CA VAL A 24 -9.70 3.11 -3.13
C VAL A 24 -8.99 1.77 -3.01
N LEU A 25 -7.90 1.71 -2.23
CA LEU A 25 -7.27 0.45 -1.84
C LEU A 25 -8.19 -0.35 -0.92
N HIS A 26 -8.33 -1.64 -1.17
CA HIS A 26 -9.09 -2.60 -0.36
C HIS A 26 -8.18 -3.49 0.51
N TYR A 27 -6.90 -3.56 0.16
CA TYR A 27 -5.94 -4.48 0.75
C TYR A 27 -6.32 -5.96 0.56
N ASP A 28 -6.92 -6.25 -0.59
CA ASP A 28 -7.25 -7.59 -1.05
C ASP A 28 -6.70 -7.83 -2.46
N ASP A 29 -6.96 -9.00 -3.03
CA ASP A 29 -6.48 -9.43 -4.34
C ASP A 29 -7.12 -8.69 -5.53
N THR A 30 -8.13 -7.85 -5.27
CA THR A 30 -8.70 -6.95 -6.28
C THR A 30 -7.88 -5.67 -6.49
N ASP A 31 -6.95 -5.34 -5.58
CA ASP A 31 -6.04 -4.21 -5.74
C ASP A 31 -5.14 -4.44 -6.94
N ALA A 32 -5.29 -3.60 -7.98
CA ALA A 32 -4.55 -3.73 -9.21
C ALA A 32 -4.60 -2.45 -10.06
N PRO A 33 -3.54 -2.13 -10.82
CA PRO A 33 -3.51 -0.95 -11.69
C PRO A 33 -4.70 -0.81 -12.64
N PRO A 34 -5.24 -1.90 -13.26
CA PRO A 34 -6.41 -1.77 -14.12
C PRO A 34 -7.66 -1.27 -13.40
N ARG A 35 -7.86 -1.61 -12.11
CA ARG A 35 -8.99 -1.13 -11.31
C ARG A 35 -8.91 0.39 -11.10
N PHE A 36 -7.75 0.89 -10.72
CA PHE A 36 -7.54 2.34 -10.54
C PHE A 36 -7.65 3.11 -11.87
N ALA A 37 -7.18 2.51 -12.97
CA ALA A 37 -7.36 3.08 -14.30
C ALA A 37 -8.84 3.15 -14.70
N ALA A 38 -9.65 2.17 -14.34
CA ALA A 38 -11.10 2.18 -14.57
C ALA A 38 -11.78 3.31 -13.79
N ALA A 39 -11.43 3.53 -12.50
CA ALA A 39 -11.91 4.66 -11.73
C ALA A 39 -11.56 6.01 -12.38
N THR A 40 -10.32 6.16 -12.83
CA THR A 40 -9.86 7.37 -13.54
C THR A 40 -10.63 7.58 -14.84
N ALA A 41 -10.95 6.51 -15.58
CA ALA A 41 -11.75 6.59 -16.80
C ALA A 41 -13.19 7.01 -16.51
N MET A 42 -13.77 6.55 -15.39
CA MET A 42 -15.12 7.00 -14.97
C MET A 42 -15.15 8.51 -14.70
N LEU A 43 -14.19 9.08 -13.98
CA LEU A 43 -14.10 10.53 -13.73
C LEU A 43 -13.97 11.33 -15.01
N ARG A 44 -13.22 10.82 -16.01
CA ARG A 44 -13.11 11.49 -17.31
C ARG A 44 -14.41 11.45 -18.11
N SER A 45 -15.17 10.37 -18.00
CA SER A 45 -16.43 10.20 -18.74
C SER A 45 -17.60 10.94 -18.09
N ASP A 46 -17.57 11.09 -16.76
CA ASP A 46 -18.58 11.80 -15.98
C ASP A 46 -17.93 12.68 -14.91
N PRO A 47 -17.53 13.91 -15.25
CA PRO A 47 -16.95 14.86 -14.30
C PRO A 47 -17.91 15.32 -13.19
N ALA A 48 -19.20 14.97 -13.26
CA ALA A 48 -20.17 15.34 -12.22
C ALA A 48 -20.20 14.35 -11.05
N LEU A 49 -19.56 13.17 -11.16
CA LEU A 49 -19.52 12.15 -10.10
C LEU A 49 -19.10 12.68 -8.73
N PRO A 50 -18.06 13.56 -8.60
CA PRO A 50 -17.65 14.10 -7.29
C PRO A 50 -18.77 14.92 -6.60
N GLY A 51 -19.64 15.56 -7.38
CA GLY A 51 -20.74 16.37 -6.85
C GLY A 51 -21.89 15.58 -6.23
N VAL A 52 -21.94 14.26 -6.42
CA VAL A 52 -23.08 13.43 -5.96
C VAL A 52 -23.13 13.31 -4.44
N HIS A 53 -21.99 13.08 -3.79
CA HIS A 53 -21.88 13.02 -2.33
C HIS A 53 -20.42 13.19 -1.88
N LEU A 54 -20.23 13.55 -0.59
CA LEU A 54 -18.93 13.90 -0.03
C LEU A 54 -17.88 12.78 -0.16
N TRP A 55 -18.26 11.51 -0.08
CA TRP A 55 -17.33 10.38 -0.22
C TRP A 55 -16.77 10.27 -1.64
N ALA A 56 -17.57 10.54 -2.66
CA ALA A 56 -17.11 10.59 -4.06
C ALA A 56 -16.23 11.83 -4.30
N ALA A 57 -16.61 12.98 -3.76
CA ALA A 57 -15.79 14.19 -3.78
C ALA A 57 -14.40 13.96 -3.18
N ALA A 58 -14.34 13.31 -2.01
CA ALA A 58 -13.10 12.96 -1.33
C ALA A 58 -12.26 11.94 -2.13
N ALA A 59 -12.88 10.88 -2.64
CA ALA A 59 -12.20 9.86 -3.44
C ALA A 59 -11.60 10.43 -4.75
N ALA A 60 -12.27 11.42 -5.35
CA ALA A 60 -11.79 12.12 -6.55
C ALA A 60 -10.74 13.19 -6.24
N ALA A 61 -10.63 13.60 -4.97
CA ALA A 61 -9.90 14.78 -4.52
C ALA A 61 -10.36 16.05 -5.27
N ASP A 62 -11.66 16.29 -5.30
CA ASP A 62 -12.29 17.48 -5.89
C ASP A 62 -12.50 18.56 -4.81
N PRO A 63 -11.67 19.63 -4.74
CA PRO A 63 -11.73 20.63 -3.69
C PRO A 63 -13.05 21.42 -3.66
N ASP A 64 -13.61 21.71 -4.82
CA ASP A 64 -14.83 22.50 -4.94
C ASP A 64 -16.04 21.69 -4.45
N ALA A 65 -16.12 20.42 -4.85
CA ALA A 65 -17.17 19.52 -4.38
C ALA A 65 -17.06 19.24 -2.88
N VAL A 66 -15.84 18.96 -2.36
CA VAL A 66 -15.62 18.78 -0.91
C VAL A 66 -16.03 20.02 -0.13
N ALA A 67 -15.61 21.22 -0.59
CA ALA A 67 -15.97 22.47 0.07
C ALA A 67 -17.48 22.72 0.06
N ALA A 68 -18.16 22.45 -1.07
CA ALA A 68 -19.61 22.62 -1.20
C ALA A 68 -20.38 21.69 -0.24
N HIS A 69 -20.00 20.41 -0.14
CA HIS A 69 -20.62 19.45 0.77
C HIS A 69 -20.37 19.82 2.24
N CYS A 70 -19.14 20.19 2.62
CA CYS A 70 -18.82 20.61 3.99
C CYS A 70 -19.50 21.93 4.37
N ALA A 71 -19.67 22.86 3.43
CA ALA A 71 -20.41 24.10 3.67
C ALA A 71 -21.91 23.85 3.89
N HIS A 72 -22.47 22.83 3.25
CA HIS A 72 -23.86 22.43 3.45
C HIS A 72 -24.08 21.71 4.79
N ASP A 73 -23.17 20.79 5.13
CA ASP A 73 -23.18 20.03 6.39
C ASP A 73 -21.74 19.69 6.82
N ALA A 74 -21.19 20.50 7.72
CA ALA A 74 -19.84 20.26 8.24
C ALA A 74 -19.74 18.92 9.02
N ALA A 75 -20.82 18.47 9.67
CA ALA A 75 -20.83 17.21 10.41
C ALA A 75 -20.60 16.00 9.47
N ALA A 76 -20.91 16.12 8.18
CA ALA A 76 -20.68 15.06 7.20
C ALA A 76 -19.22 14.64 7.09
N ALA A 77 -18.27 15.53 7.40
CA ALA A 77 -16.82 15.22 7.39
C ALA A 77 -16.42 14.09 8.36
N SER A 78 -17.19 13.90 9.44
CA SER A 78 -16.97 12.86 10.46
C SER A 78 -17.88 11.65 10.29
N LEU A 79 -18.88 11.70 9.40
CA LEU A 79 -19.85 10.63 9.23
C LEU A 79 -19.29 9.50 8.36
N ARG A 80 -19.60 8.28 8.75
CA ARG A 80 -19.36 7.09 7.91
C ARG A 80 -20.43 6.98 6.84
N GLY A 81 -20.04 6.53 5.66
CA GLY A 81 -20.95 6.32 4.55
C GLY A 81 -20.25 5.91 3.27
N GLY A 82 -20.95 6.02 2.14
CA GLY A 82 -20.48 5.48 0.86
C GLY A 82 -20.37 3.95 0.88
N PRO A 83 -19.89 3.33 -0.21
CA PRO A 83 -19.91 1.88 -0.38
C PRO A 83 -19.04 1.11 0.61
N MET A 84 -17.99 1.74 1.18
CA MET A 84 -17.10 1.13 2.17
C MET A 84 -17.52 1.42 3.61
N ASP A 85 -18.56 2.22 3.82
CA ASP A 85 -18.96 2.71 5.13
C ASP A 85 -17.80 3.36 5.90
N TRP A 86 -17.04 4.22 5.22
CA TRP A 86 -15.90 4.95 5.78
C TRP A 86 -16.21 6.44 5.96
N GLN A 87 -15.40 7.12 6.79
CA GLN A 87 -15.36 8.58 6.81
C GLN A 87 -14.76 9.12 5.51
N PRO A 88 -15.14 10.35 5.07
CA PRO A 88 -14.64 10.93 3.81
C PRO A 88 -13.12 11.00 3.71
N LEU A 89 -12.43 11.32 4.82
CA LEU A 89 -10.97 11.38 4.87
C LEU A 89 -10.30 10.05 4.46
N LEU A 90 -10.90 8.91 4.79
CA LEU A 90 -10.39 7.61 4.36
C LEU A 90 -10.52 7.41 2.85
N TYR A 91 -11.64 7.83 2.24
CA TYR A 91 -11.76 7.77 0.77
C TYR A 91 -10.67 8.59 0.08
N LEU A 92 -10.35 9.77 0.61
CA LEU A 92 -9.24 10.57 0.10
C LEU A 92 -7.90 9.84 0.24
N CYS A 93 -7.56 9.38 1.45
CA CYS A 93 -6.26 8.77 1.75
C CYS A 93 -6.02 7.43 1.03
N TYR A 94 -7.10 6.66 0.79
CA TYR A 94 -7.03 5.37 0.13
C TYR A 94 -7.22 5.47 -1.39
N SER A 95 -7.61 6.61 -1.94
CA SER A 95 -7.79 6.77 -3.38
C SER A 95 -6.47 6.64 -4.16
N ARG A 96 -6.56 5.98 -5.31
CA ARG A 96 -5.48 5.89 -6.32
C ARG A 96 -5.90 6.55 -7.64
N SER A 97 -7.01 7.29 -7.63
CA SER A 97 -7.60 7.97 -8.78
C SER A 97 -7.96 9.42 -8.43
N CYS A 98 -7.09 10.10 -7.68
CA CYS A 98 -7.28 11.47 -7.21
C CYS A 98 -6.61 12.49 -8.15
N GLY A 99 -6.95 13.77 -7.92
CA GLY A 99 -6.39 14.92 -8.63
C GLY A 99 -4.93 15.23 -8.33
N SER A 100 -4.54 16.48 -8.48
CA SER A 100 -3.18 16.92 -8.18
C SER A 100 -2.87 16.87 -6.68
N VAL A 101 -1.57 16.90 -6.31
CA VAL A 101 -1.16 16.98 -4.91
C VAL A 101 -1.81 18.18 -4.19
N ASN A 102 -1.91 19.33 -4.87
CA ASN A 102 -2.54 20.53 -4.29
C ASN A 102 -4.04 20.31 -4.03
N ASP A 103 -4.76 19.65 -4.93
CA ASP A 103 -6.19 19.36 -4.75
C ASP A 103 -6.39 18.39 -3.57
N VAL A 104 -5.56 17.37 -3.47
CA VAL A 104 -5.57 16.42 -2.33
C VAL A 104 -5.35 17.14 -1.01
N LEU A 105 -4.35 18.02 -0.93
CA LEU A 105 -4.06 18.79 0.30
C LEU A 105 -5.18 19.79 0.64
N ALA A 106 -5.80 20.41 -0.37
CA ALA A 106 -6.95 21.28 -0.18
C ALA A 106 -8.16 20.50 0.37
N CYS A 107 -8.48 19.34 -0.21
CA CYS A 107 -9.53 18.46 0.29
C CYS A 107 -9.28 17.99 1.72
N ALA A 108 -8.07 17.52 2.01
CA ALA A 108 -7.69 17.08 3.36
C ALA A 108 -7.82 18.21 4.37
N THR A 109 -7.36 19.42 4.01
CA THR A 109 -7.47 20.61 4.86
C THR A 109 -8.93 20.93 5.16
N THR A 110 -9.78 20.99 4.14
CA THR A 110 -11.21 21.27 4.30
C THR A 110 -11.91 20.23 5.17
N LEU A 111 -11.64 18.94 4.95
CA LEU A 111 -12.21 17.86 5.77
C LEU A 111 -11.77 17.96 7.24
N LEU A 112 -10.49 18.19 7.49
CA LEU A 112 -9.93 18.31 8.84
C LEU A 112 -10.44 19.59 9.54
N ASP A 113 -10.58 20.72 8.83
CA ASP A 113 -11.17 21.95 9.34
C ASP A 113 -12.66 21.78 9.67
N ALA A 114 -13.37 20.92 8.95
CA ALA A 114 -14.75 20.53 9.23
C ALA A 114 -14.89 19.47 10.34
N GLY A 115 -13.77 19.02 10.95
CA GLY A 115 -13.77 18.10 12.10
C GLY A 115 -13.59 16.63 11.75
N ALA A 116 -13.09 16.29 10.56
CA ALA A 116 -12.67 14.92 10.27
C ALA A 116 -11.58 14.48 11.26
N ASP A 117 -11.67 13.23 11.72
CA ASP A 117 -10.69 12.63 12.63
C ASP A 117 -9.41 12.27 11.86
N PRO A 118 -8.24 12.87 12.17
CA PRO A 118 -6.99 12.51 11.52
C PRO A 118 -6.54 11.07 11.80
N ASP A 119 -7.03 10.45 12.89
CA ASP A 119 -6.85 9.04 13.23
C ASP A 119 -8.00 8.15 12.74
N ALA A 120 -8.84 8.65 11.82
CA ALA A 120 -9.88 7.84 11.21
C ALA A 120 -9.32 6.53 10.66
N GLY A 121 -10.04 5.43 10.86
CA GLY A 121 -9.59 4.11 10.43
C GLY A 121 -10.67 3.05 10.52
N PHE A 122 -10.35 1.86 10.08
CA PHE A 122 -11.24 0.69 10.12
C PHE A 122 -10.44 -0.58 10.44
N LEU A 123 -11.15 -1.63 10.85
CA LEU A 123 -10.58 -2.96 11.03
C LEU A 123 -10.84 -3.79 9.78
N TRP A 124 -9.80 -4.09 9.02
CA TRP A 124 -9.90 -4.93 7.83
C TRP A 124 -10.34 -6.34 8.24
N GLN A 125 -11.51 -6.77 7.78
CA GLN A 125 -12.13 -8.05 8.21
C GLN A 125 -12.19 -8.25 9.74
N GLY A 126 -12.25 -7.17 10.52
CA GLY A 126 -12.26 -7.23 11.98
C GLY A 126 -10.90 -7.50 12.63
N MET A 127 -9.83 -7.60 11.85
CA MET A 127 -8.46 -7.87 12.32
C MET A 127 -7.75 -6.59 12.80
N THR A 128 -6.78 -6.76 13.69
CA THR A 128 -5.86 -5.72 14.15
C THR A 128 -4.49 -5.91 13.49
N PRO A 129 -3.71 -4.83 13.33
CA PRO A 129 -3.99 -3.44 13.68
C PRO A 129 -4.99 -2.75 12.73
N PRO A 130 -5.54 -1.57 13.12
CA PRO A 130 -6.44 -0.83 12.27
C PRO A 130 -5.73 -0.23 11.05
N PHE A 131 -6.46 -0.14 9.96
CA PHE A 131 -6.07 0.58 8.76
C PHE A 131 -6.52 2.04 8.90
N THR A 132 -5.60 2.96 9.13
CA THR A 132 -5.87 4.38 9.39
C THR A 132 -5.70 5.25 8.14
N ALA A 133 -5.96 6.56 8.27
CA ALA A 133 -5.67 7.52 7.21
C ALA A 133 -4.20 7.50 6.79
N LEU A 134 -3.24 7.41 7.74
CA LEU A 134 -1.81 7.28 7.45
C LEU A 134 -1.49 5.99 6.68
N THR A 135 -2.09 4.86 7.08
CA THR A 135 -1.95 3.60 6.33
C THR A 135 -2.36 3.75 4.87
N GLY A 136 -3.47 4.45 4.62
CA GLY A 136 -3.94 4.74 3.26
C GLY A 136 -2.94 5.56 2.45
N VAL A 137 -2.33 6.58 3.06
CA VAL A 137 -1.34 7.44 2.38
C VAL A 137 -0.07 6.67 2.05
N PHE A 138 0.50 5.96 3.03
CA PHE A 138 1.76 5.24 2.83
C PHE A 138 1.61 4.02 1.93
N GLY A 139 0.41 3.43 1.84
CA GLY A 139 0.15 2.30 0.95
C GLY A 139 1.05 1.10 1.21
N GLU A 140 1.34 0.39 0.13
CA GLU A 140 2.16 -0.82 0.12
C GLU A 140 1.61 -1.93 1.02
N GLY A 141 2.41 -2.94 1.32
CA GLY A 141 2.01 -4.11 2.05
C GLY A 141 2.56 -5.37 1.38
N GLU A 142 2.00 -6.51 1.71
CA GLU A 142 2.47 -7.81 1.22
C GLU A 142 2.37 -7.96 -0.31
N GLN A 143 1.35 -7.36 -0.93
CA GLN A 143 1.17 -7.44 -2.38
C GLN A 143 2.05 -6.44 -3.15
N GLY A 144 2.81 -5.61 -2.43
CA GLY A 144 3.82 -4.73 -2.96
C GLY A 144 3.30 -3.47 -3.66
N PRO A 145 4.22 -2.60 -4.08
CA PRO A 145 3.90 -1.24 -4.52
C PRO A 145 3.15 -1.17 -5.87
N ARG A 146 3.16 -2.22 -6.66
CA ARG A 146 2.45 -2.23 -7.95
C ARG A 146 0.95 -2.44 -7.76
N ARG A 147 0.55 -3.32 -6.83
CA ARG A 147 -0.85 -3.55 -6.51
C ARG A 147 -1.39 -2.54 -5.51
N GLN A 148 -0.57 -2.19 -4.53
CA GLN A 148 -0.92 -1.30 -3.43
C GLN A 148 0.03 -0.09 -3.42
N PRO A 149 0.01 0.77 -4.47
CA PRO A 149 0.92 1.91 -4.55
C PRO A 149 0.70 2.89 -3.40
N ARG A 150 1.73 3.67 -3.08
CA ARG A 150 1.60 4.83 -2.21
C ARG A 150 0.61 5.83 -2.81
N HIS A 151 0.03 6.66 -1.97
CA HIS A 151 -0.79 7.77 -2.44
C HIS A 151 0.07 8.75 -3.26
N ALA A 152 -0.50 9.32 -4.34
CA ALA A 152 0.23 10.25 -5.21
C ALA A 152 0.73 11.52 -4.47
N ALA A 153 0.09 11.88 -3.35
CA ALA A 153 0.48 13.00 -2.50
C ALA A 153 1.35 12.61 -1.28
N ASP A 154 1.86 11.36 -1.20
CA ASP A 154 2.89 10.99 -0.22
C ASP A 154 4.22 11.68 -0.58
N PRO A 155 4.96 12.33 0.36
CA PRO A 155 4.73 12.39 1.80
C PRO A 155 3.90 13.60 2.28
N ALA A 156 3.53 14.53 1.41
CA ALA A 156 2.91 15.80 1.81
C ALA A 156 1.57 15.62 2.55
N LEU A 157 0.77 14.64 2.13
CA LEU A 157 -0.49 14.33 2.81
C LEU A 157 -0.25 13.69 4.19
N ALA A 158 0.72 12.78 4.33
CA ALA A 158 1.09 12.21 5.62
C ALA A 158 1.58 13.28 6.59
N GLU A 159 2.44 14.20 6.12
CA GLU A 159 2.91 15.37 6.87
C GLU A 159 1.75 16.25 7.33
N LEU A 160 0.76 16.50 6.48
CA LEU A 160 -0.42 17.28 6.84
C LEU A 160 -1.24 16.57 7.94
N LEU A 161 -1.49 15.27 7.80
CA LEU A 161 -2.23 14.48 8.79
C LEU A 161 -1.53 14.50 10.15
N LEU A 162 -0.21 14.28 10.19
CA LEU A 162 0.60 14.30 11.41
C LEU A 162 0.56 15.68 12.08
N ARG A 163 0.71 16.77 11.32
CA ARG A 163 0.57 18.13 11.85
C ARG A 163 -0.83 18.45 12.35
N ARG A 164 -1.85 17.78 11.84
CA ARG A 164 -3.25 17.92 12.25
C ARG A 164 -3.64 16.96 13.36
N GLY A 165 -2.68 16.21 13.92
CA GLY A 165 -2.86 15.41 15.13
C GLY A 165 -3.03 13.90 14.88
N ALA A 166 -2.80 13.41 13.65
CA ALA A 166 -2.68 11.97 13.45
C ALA A 166 -1.57 11.39 14.32
N HIS A 167 -1.84 10.28 14.96
CA HIS A 167 -0.90 9.67 15.88
C HIS A 167 0.26 8.99 15.13
N PRO A 168 1.54 9.30 15.44
CA PRO A 168 2.68 8.81 14.65
C PRO A 168 2.91 7.32 14.78
N VAL A 169 2.34 6.66 15.79
CA VAL A 169 2.43 5.21 15.95
C VAL A 169 1.28 4.54 15.21
N ASP A 170 1.49 4.32 13.94
CA ASP A 170 0.59 3.56 13.08
C ASP A 170 1.17 2.17 12.83
N GLN A 171 0.68 1.18 13.56
CA GLN A 171 1.21 -0.18 13.51
C GLN A 171 0.99 -0.83 12.13
N GLN A 172 -0.11 -0.49 11.43
CA GLN A 172 -0.38 -1.03 10.10
C GLN A 172 0.55 -0.41 9.05
N THR A 173 0.80 0.91 9.12
CA THR A 173 1.81 1.55 8.28
C THR A 173 3.18 0.92 8.47
N LEU A 174 3.60 0.76 9.73
CA LEU A 174 4.89 0.13 10.04
C LEU A 174 4.96 -1.31 9.50
N TYR A 175 3.87 -2.08 9.59
CA TYR A 175 3.79 -3.41 8.99
C TYR A 175 3.89 -3.35 7.46
N ASN A 176 3.08 -2.55 6.81
CA ASN A 176 3.05 -2.46 5.35
C ASN A 176 4.39 -2.04 4.75
N ARG A 177 5.09 -1.14 5.43
CA ARG A 177 6.34 -0.55 4.96
C ARG A 177 7.59 -1.36 5.32
N MET A 178 7.47 -2.40 6.17
CA MET A 178 8.64 -3.18 6.55
C MET A 178 9.19 -4.04 5.42
N PHE A 179 8.38 -4.38 4.42
CA PHE A 179 8.76 -5.28 3.33
C PHE A 179 9.78 -4.69 2.35
N ARG A 180 10.03 -3.38 2.39
CA ARG A 180 10.96 -2.67 1.50
C ARG A 180 12.05 -1.95 2.30
N PRO A 181 13.26 -1.76 1.72
CA PRO A 181 14.37 -1.12 2.43
C PRO A 181 14.22 0.41 2.60
N ASP A 182 13.24 1.04 1.94
CA ASP A 182 12.97 2.47 2.03
C ASP A 182 12.54 2.89 3.46
N ASN A 183 13.15 3.95 3.98
CA ASN A 183 12.97 4.43 5.35
C ASN A 183 12.24 5.77 5.45
N ALA A 184 11.85 6.40 4.35
CA ALA A 184 11.25 7.75 4.35
C ALA A 184 10.04 7.87 5.28
N HIS A 185 9.21 6.82 5.38
CA HIS A 185 8.09 6.77 6.32
C HIS A 185 8.54 6.80 7.79
N LEU A 186 9.62 6.10 8.14
CA LEU A 186 10.19 6.11 9.49
C LEU A 186 10.76 7.48 9.84
N GLU A 187 11.53 8.09 8.94
CA GLU A 187 12.10 9.41 9.13
C GLU A 187 10.99 10.44 9.40
N LEU A 188 9.90 10.40 8.62
CA LEU A 188 8.75 11.28 8.82
C LEU A 188 8.06 11.03 10.17
N LEU A 189 7.74 9.77 10.48
CA LEU A 189 7.05 9.42 11.74
C LEU A 189 7.91 9.73 12.96
N PHE A 190 9.23 9.48 12.93
CA PHE A 190 10.15 9.87 14.00
C PHE A 190 10.24 11.38 14.14
N GLY A 191 10.23 12.12 13.04
CA GLY A 191 10.17 13.59 13.05
C GLY A 191 8.92 14.13 13.74
N HIS A 192 7.86 13.33 13.84
CA HIS A 192 6.62 13.64 14.55
C HIS A 192 6.46 12.90 15.90
N GLY A 193 7.56 12.40 16.46
CA GLY A 193 7.59 11.87 17.83
C GLY A 193 7.28 10.38 17.97
N LEU A 194 7.42 9.57 16.93
CA LEU A 194 7.17 8.12 16.98
C LEU A 194 7.89 7.42 18.15
N ALA A 195 9.12 7.84 18.50
CA ALA A 195 9.91 7.20 19.56
C ALA A 195 9.27 7.37 20.95
N ASP A 196 8.77 8.57 21.24
CA ASP A 196 8.33 8.99 22.58
C ASP A 196 6.80 9.06 22.72
N ALA A 197 6.06 8.76 21.64
CA ALA A 197 4.61 8.85 21.66
C ALA A 197 3.98 7.89 22.67
N GLY A 198 3.07 8.40 23.47
CA GLY A 198 2.21 7.58 24.35
C GLY A 198 1.25 6.68 23.57
N PRO A 199 0.32 6.00 24.25
CA PRO A 199 -0.70 5.20 23.56
C PRO A 199 -1.61 6.05 22.67
N GLY A 200 -1.76 5.66 21.42
CA GLY A 200 -2.66 6.32 20.47
C GLY A 200 -4.14 5.96 20.68
N PRO A 201 -5.06 6.68 19.99
CA PRO A 201 -6.50 6.43 20.13
C PRO A 201 -6.91 4.98 19.86
N TRP A 202 -6.30 4.35 18.87
CA TRP A 202 -6.57 2.95 18.53
C TRP A 202 -6.01 1.96 19.56
N GLU A 203 -4.82 2.21 20.09
CA GLU A 203 -4.24 1.41 21.17
C GLU A 203 -5.09 1.50 22.43
N MET A 204 -5.57 2.70 22.79
CA MET A 204 -6.50 2.89 23.92
C MET A 204 -7.83 2.17 23.71
N ARG A 205 -8.38 2.19 22.48
CA ARG A 205 -9.66 1.55 22.14
C ARG A 205 -9.58 0.02 22.10
N LEU A 206 -8.51 -0.54 21.54
CA LEU A 206 -8.38 -1.98 21.28
C LEU A 206 -7.59 -2.72 22.37
N GLY A 207 -6.76 -2.00 23.13
CA GLY A 207 -6.00 -2.54 24.26
C GLY A 207 -5.18 -3.77 23.89
N HIS A 208 -5.37 -4.86 24.61
CA HIS A 208 -4.62 -6.12 24.43
C HIS A 208 -4.82 -6.81 23.08
N ARG A 209 -5.74 -6.36 22.25
CA ARG A 209 -5.89 -6.85 20.87
C ARG A 209 -4.83 -6.30 19.93
N MET A 210 -4.15 -5.22 20.32
CA MET A 210 -3.02 -4.63 19.58
C MET A 210 -1.71 -5.26 20.03
N GLU A 211 -0.72 -5.29 19.16
CA GLU A 211 0.65 -5.60 19.56
C GLU A 211 1.15 -4.57 20.56
N THR A 212 1.94 -5.02 21.53
CA THR A 212 2.71 -4.09 22.37
C THR A 212 3.79 -3.39 21.56
N ARG A 213 4.24 -2.23 22.01
CA ARG A 213 5.36 -1.51 21.40
C ARG A 213 6.61 -2.36 21.26
N ALA A 214 6.91 -3.17 22.27
CA ALA A 214 8.04 -4.09 22.23
C ALA A 214 7.90 -5.15 21.12
N GLN A 215 6.72 -5.72 20.94
CA GLN A 215 6.44 -6.68 19.86
C GLN A 215 6.53 -6.01 18.49
N MET A 216 5.95 -4.82 18.33
CA MET A 216 6.01 -4.04 17.11
C MET A 216 7.45 -3.75 16.70
N TRP A 217 8.30 -3.24 17.61
CA TRP A 217 9.71 -2.98 17.32
C TRP A 217 10.48 -4.27 17.05
N ARG A 218 10.23 -5.34 17.82
CA ARG A 218 10.88 -6.63 17.58
C ARG A 218 10.61 -7.13 16.17
N ARG A 219 9.36 -7.05 15.70
CA ARG A 219 9.00 -7.42 14.32
C ARG A 219 9.76 -6.59 13.29
N GLN A 220 9.87 -5.25 13.47
CA GLN A 220 10.63 -4.37 12.58
C GLN A 220 12.11 -4.76 12.52
N LEU A 221 12.70 -5.01 13.67
CA LEU A 221 14.11 -5.38 13.79
C LEU A 221 14.39 -6.75 13.17
N ASP A 222 13.58 -7.75 13.49
CA ASP A 222 13.74 -9.11 12.96
C ASP A 222 13.62 -9.14 11.44
N TRP A 223 12.63 -8.41 10.88
CA TRP A 223 12.49 -8.31 9.43
C TRP A 223 13.68 -7.61 8.78
N ALA A 224 14.08 -6.46 9.32
CA ALA A 224 15.23 -5.72 8.81
C ALA A 224 16.51 -6.54 8.86
N ALA A 225 16.74 -7.30 9.94
CA ALA A 225 17.90 -8.16 10.09
C ALA A 225 17.89 -9.35 9.12
N ALA A 226 16.74 -10.02 8.99
CA ALA A 226 16.56 -11.16 8.08
C ALA A 226 16.76 -10.75 6.61
N HIS A 227 16.33 -9.53 6.24
CA HIS A 227 16.45 -9.00 4.88
C HIS A 227 17.66 -8.08 4.68
N ARG A 228 18.54 -7.94 5.71
CA ARG A 228 19.76 -7.15 5.67
C ARG A 228 19.52 -5.67 5.37
N PHE A 229 18.42 -5.10 5.84
CA PHE A 229 18.13 -3.67 5.75
C PHE A 229 18.98 -2.91 6.80
N THR A 230 20.30 -2.88 6.60
CA THR A 230 21.27 -2.33 7.56
C THR A 230 21.01 -0.86 7.87
N ASP A 231 20.64 -0.08 6.86
CA ASP A 231 20.34 1.34 7.02
C ASP A 231 19.12 1.55 7.93
N ARG A 232 18.12 0.63 7.86
CA ARG A 232 16.96 0.65 8.76
C ARG A 232 17.38 0.35 10.20
N LEU A 233 18.23 -0.64 10.42
CA LEU A 233 18.72 -0.96 11.77
C LEU A 233 19.46 0.22 12.37
N GLN A 234 20.34 0.87 11.60
CA GLN A 234 21.07 2.05 12.02
C GLN A 234 20.14 3.23 12.32
N LEU A 235 19.12 3.45 11.46
CA LEU A 235 18.11 4.48 11.68
C LEU A 235 17.36 4.25 12.98
N LEU A 236 16.83 3.03 13.21
CA LEU A 236 16.11 2.68 14.42
C LEU A 236 16.98 2.87 15.68
N GLU A 237 18.23 2.43 15.64
CA GLU A 237 19.19 2.64 16.73
C GLU A 237 19.44 4.12 17.00
N SER A 238 19.56 4.95 15.96
CA SER A 238 19.77 6.40 16.10
C SER A 238 18.61 7.12 16.80
N PHE A 239 17.41 6.53 16.73
CA PHE A 239 16.21 7.01 17.46
C PHE A 239 15.98 6.28 18.80
N GLY A 240 17.00 5.56 19.30
CA GLY A 240 16.97 4.94 20.62
C GLY A 240 16.19 3.63 20.70
N ILE A 241 15.84 3.02 19.57
CA ILE A 241 15.25 1.67 19.58
C ILE A 241 16.35 0.66 19.89
N ASP A 242 16.11 -0.18 20.90
CA ASP A 242 17.08 -1.19 21.35
C ASP A 242 17.29 -2.25 20.26
N THR A 243 18.46 -2.25 19.65
CA THR A 243 18.89 -3.21 18.63
C THR A 243 19.72 -4.35 19.23
N SER A 244 19.89 -4.41 20.54
CA SER A 244 20.66 -5.46 21.20
C SER A 244 20.11 -6.85 20.90
N GLY A 245 20.99 -7.81 20.63
CA GLY A 245 20.61 -9.18 20.28
C GLY A 245 20.07 -9.38 18.87
N VAL A 246 20.00 -8.32 18.03
CA VAL A 246 19.65 -8.45 16.61
C VAL A 246 20.81 -9.08 15.85
N GLN A 247 20.53 -10.19 15.17
CA GLN A 247 21.53 -10.87 14.32
C GLN A 247 21.21 -10.69 12.86
N ILE A 248 22.04 -9.92 12.17
CA ILE A 248 21.89 -9.72 10.73
C ILE A 248 22.14 -11.03 10.01
N ALA A 249 21.22 -11.43 9.14
CA ALA A 249 21.34 -12.64 8.34
C ALA A 249 22.65 -12.63 7.52
N ALA A 250 23.26 -13.79 7.40
CA ALA A 250 24.41 -13.96 6.51
C ALA A 250 24.05 -13.53 5.08
N PRO A 251 25.02 -13.07 4.26
CA PRO A 251 24.75 -12.82 2.86
C PRO A 251 24.09 -14.05 2.23
N PRO A 252 22.99 -13.87 1.48
CA PRO A 252 22.41 -15.02 0.81
C PRO A 252 23.46 -15.62 -0.14
N THR A 253 23.67 -16.92 -0.05
CA THR A 253 24.37 -17.64 -1.10
C THR A 253 23.66 -17.32 -2.41
N PRO A 254 24.40 -16.99 -3.50
CA PRO A 254 23.75 -16.80 -4.79
C PRO A 254 22.83 -17.98 -5.05
N PRO A 255 21.52 -17.76 -5.32
CA PRO A 255 20.61 -18.87 -5.53
C PRO A 255 21.09 -19.68 -6.74
N ASP A 256 21.07 -21.00 -6.61
CA ASP A 256 21.33 -21.88 -7.73
C ASP A 256 20.29 -21.57 -8.83
N PRO A 257 20.72 -21.15 -10.04
CA PRO A 257 19.81 -20.76 -11.12
C PRO A 257 18.90 -21.90 -11.57
N LEU A 258 19.24 -23.16 -11.26
CA LEU A 258 18.52 -24.36 -11.67
C LEU A 258 17.69 -24.97 -10.53
N ALA A 259 17.95 -24.59 -9.27
CA ALA A 259 17.21 -25.12 -8.14
C ALA A 259 15.73 -24.75 -8.21
N ARG A 260 14.89 -25.69 -7.79
CA ARG A 260 13.43 -25.52 -7.69
C ARG A 260 12.99 -25.67 -6.24
N ASP A 261 12.05 -24.85 -5.81
CA ASP A 261 11.38 -25.01 -4.53
C ASP A 261 10.29 -26.09 -4.57
N GLU A 262 9.56 -26.27 -3.46
CA GLU A 262 8.49 -27.26 -3.34
C GLU A 262 7.34 -27.06 -4.35
N SER A 263 7.15 -25.82 -4.84
CA SER A 263 6.17 -25.51 -5.88
C SER A 263 6.73 -25.72 -7.30
N GLY A 264 7.99 -26.06 -7.44
CA GLY A 264 8.71 -26.15 -8.70
C GLY A 264 9.16 -24.79 -9.24
N ALA A 265 8.94 -23.69 -8.49
CA ALA A 265 9.42 -22.37 -8.87
C ALA A 265 10.93 -22.26 -8.70
N THR A 266 11.58 -21.50 -9.58
CA THR A 266 13.02 -21.22 -9.52
C THR A 266 13.28 -19.84 -8.92
N ALA A 267 14.52 -19.56 -8.55
CA ALA A 267 14.94 -18.21 -8.14
C ALA A 267 14.54 -17.12 -9.17
N LEU A 268 14.48 -17.47 -10.45
CA LEU A 268 14.07 -16.56 -11.52
C LEU A 268 12.58 -16.19 -11.42
N HIS A 269 11.69 -17.13 -11.01
CA HIS A 269 10.29 -16.81 -10.73
C HIS A 269 10.15 -15.78 -9.60
N HIS A 270 10.87 -15.99 -8.50
CA HIS A 270 10.82 -15.07 -7.35
C HIS A 270 11.41 -13.71 -7.67
N ALA A 271 12.53 -13.64 -8.41
CA ALA A 271 13.11 -12.37 -8.87
C ALA A 271 12.15 -11.61 -9.81
N ALA A 272 11.47 -12.33 -10.69
CA ALA A 272 10.47 -11.78 -11.62
C ALA A 272 9.25 -11.23 -10.88
N TRP A 273 8.71 -12.00 -9.92
CA TRP A 273 7.62 -11.55 -9.06
C TRP A 273 7.97 -10.29 -8.26
N ALA A 274 9.18 -10.25 -7.70
CA ALA A 274 9.66 -9.10 -6.92
C ALA A 274 10.03 -7.89 -7.79
N GLY A 275 10.20 -8.04 -9.09
CA GLY A 275 10.76 -7.01 -9.97
C GLY A 275 12.23 -6.72 -9.69
N ASP A 276 12.98 -7.69 -9.13
CA ASP A 276 14.42 -7.55 -8.84
C ASP A 276 15.24 -7.71 -10.12
N LEU A 277 15.32 -6.64 -10.91
CA LEU A 277 16.01 -6.65 -12.20
C LEU A 277 17.50 -6.99 -12.10
N PRO A 278 18.26 -6.50 -11.10
CA PRO A 278 19.64 -6.90 -10.89
C PRO A 278 19.80 -8.41 -10.67
N LEU A 279 18.98 -9.00 -9.82
CA LEU A 279 19.00 -10.44 -9.56
C LEU A 279 18.54 -11.23 -10.78
N LEU A 280 17.47 -10.79 -11.45
CA LEU A 280 16.92 -11.42 -12.65
C LEU A 280 17.97 -11.53 -13.76
N ARG A 281 18.68 -10.43 -14.07
CA ARG A 281 19.74 -10.42 -15.07
C ARG A 281 20.91 -11.33 -14.69
N ARG A 282 21.31 -11.35 -13.40
CA ARG A 282 22.36 -12.26 -12.92
C ARG A 282 21.98 -13.72 -13.04
N LEU A 283 20.74 -14.06 -12.72
CA LEU A 283 20.25 -15.43 -12.83
C LEU A 283 20.20 -15.89 -14.30
N LEU A 284 19.72 -15.04 -15.21
CA LEU A 284 19.72 -15.32 -16.65
C LEU A 284 21.14 -15.55 -17.18
N ALA A 285 22.09 -14.66 -16.81
CA ALA A 285 23.49 -14.81 -17.19
C ALA A 285 24.14 -16.07 -16.58
N ALA A 286 23.66 -16.55 -15.45
CA ALA A 286 24.08 -17.81 -14.82
C ALA A 286 23.39 -19.07 -15.38
N GLY A 287 22.55 -18.93 -16.40
CA GLY A 287 21.90 -20.06 -17.08
C GLY A 287 20.55 -20.46 -16.52
N ALA A 288 19.88 -19.58 -15.74
CA ALA A 288 18.50 -19.83 -15.35
C ALA A 288 17.59 -19.93 -16.59
N ASP A 289 16.66 -20.87 -16.57
CA ASP A 289 15.73 -21.10 -17.68
C ASP A 289 14.52 -20.15 -17.60
N PRO A 290 14.39 -19.15 -18.50
CA PRO A 290 13.25 -18.22 -18.50
C PRO A 290 11.92 -18.88 -18.90
N ALA A 291 11.96 -20.09 -19.48
CA ALA A 291 10.79 -20.89 -19.82
C ALA A 291 10.48 -21.99 -18.79
N ALA A 292 11.19 -22.01 -17.66
CA ALA A 292 10.89 -22.93 -16.57
C ALA A 292 9.43 -22.73 -16.12
N VAL A 293 8.70 -23.84 -15.95
CA VAL A 293 7.30 -23.83 -15.52
C VAL A 293 7.22 -24.38 -14.10
N GLU A 294 6.55 -23.66 -13.19
CA GLU A 294 6.27 -24.16 -11.85
C GLU A 294 5.01 -25.03 -11.82
N SER A 295 4.85 -25.87 -10.78
CA SER A 295 3.85 -26.95 -10.78
C SER A 295 2.47 -26.53 -10.27
N ARG A 296 2.36 -25.42 -9.52
CA ARG A 296 1.12 -25.03 -8.86
C ARG A 296 0.13 -24.34 -9.80
N PHE A 297 0.61 -23.45 -10.66
CA PHE A 297 -0.22 -22.65 -11.58
C PHE A 297 0.19 -22.85 -13.05
N GLY A 298 1.29 -23.54 -13.31
CA GLY A 298 1.83 -23.74 -14.65
C GLY A 298 2.41 -22.46 -15.25
N GLY A 299 2.83 -21.50 -14.40
CA GLY A 299 3.36 -20.21 -14.83
C GLY A 299 4.87 -20.25 -15.06
N THR A 300 5.34 -19.44 -16.01
CA THR A 300 6.75 -19.11 -16.22
C THR A 300 7.17 -17.91 -15.37
N PRO A 301 8.49 -17.60 -15.23
CA PRO A 301 8.94 -16.34 -14.63
C PRO A 301 8.30 -15.10 -15.28
N GLY A 302 8.09 -15.11 -16.60
CA GLY A 302 7.41 -14.05 -17.32
C GLY A 302 5.95 -13.90 -16.93
N ASP A 303 5.23 -15.00 -16.75
CA ASP A 303 3.84 -15.00 -16.28
C ASP A 303 3.76 -14.46 -14.83
N TRP A 304 4.72 -14.81 -13.98
CA TRP A 304 4.79 -14.30 -12.62
C TRP A 304 5.04 -12.79 -12.59
N ALA A 305 5.96 -12.29 -13.43
CA ALA A 305 6.20 -10.85 -13.57
C ALA A 305 4.94 -10.11 -14.04
N ALA A 306 4.26 -10.65 -15.06
CA ALA A 306 3.03 -10.06 -15.59
C ALA A 306 1.90 -10.05 -14.54
N HIS A 307 1.72 -11.15 -13.79
CA HIS A 307 0.73 -11.23 -12.72
C HIS A 307 1.02 -10.24 -11.58
N ALA A 308 2.29 -10.03 -11.25
CA ALA A 308 2.72 -9.05 -10.25
C ALA A 308 2.79 -7.60 -10.79
N TYR A 309 2.38 -7.37 -12.04
CA TYR A 309 2.48 -6.07 -12.73
C TYR A 309 3.91 -5.51 -12.79
N GLN A 310 4.91 -6.38 -12.79
CA GLN A 310 6.33 -6.02 -12.95
C GLN A 310 6.68 -5.94 -14.44
N THR A 311 6.16 -4.91 -15.11
CA THR A 311 6.26 -4.75 -16.58
C THR A 311 7.69 -4.81 -17.10
N GLU A 312 8.62 -4.11 -16.43
CA GLU A 312 10.02 -4.09 -16.82
C GLU A 312 10.70 -5.46 -16.68
N ALA A 313 10.35 -6.22 -15.63
CA ALA A 313 10.85 -7.60 -15.48
C ALA A 313 10.29 -8.53 -16.57
N ALA A 314 9.01 -8.38 -16.91
CA ALA A 314 8.40 -9.13 -17.99
C ALA A 314 9.04 -8.81 -19.35
N GLU A 315 9.34 -7.54 -19.63
CA GLU A 315 10.04 -7.11 -20.85
C GLU A 315 11.45 -7.69 -20.93
N VAL A 316 12.24 -7.61 -19.85
CA VAL A 316 13.60 -8.18 -19.78
C VAL A 316 13.57 -9.68 -20.07
N LEU A 317 12.60 -10.42 -19.51
CA LEU A 317 12.47 -11.86 -19.77
C LEU A 317 12.08 -12.16 -21.21
N ALA A 318 11.15 -11.39 -21.77
CA ALA A 318 10.73 -11.53 -23.17
C ALA A 318 11.87 -11.23 -24.16
N ASP A 319 12.65 -10.17 -23.87
CA ASP A 319 13.82 -9.79 -24.66
C ASP A 319 14.88 -10.87 -24.62
N TRP A 320 15.17 -11.40 -23.41
CA TRP A 320 16.15 -12.47 -23.24
C TRP A 320 15.79 -13.73 -24.05
N VAL A 321 14.52 -14.15 -24.00
CA VAL A 321 14.04 -15.32 -24.78
C VAL A 321 14.18 -15.08 -26.27
N ARG A 322 13.95 -13.86 -26.75
CA ARG A 322 14.05 -13.49 -28.16
C ARG A 322 15.50 -13.47 -28.64
N GLU A 323 16.43 -13.01 -27.80
CA GLU A 323 17.86 -12.89 -28.10
C GLU A 323 18.60 -14.23 -27.99
N HIS A 324 18.05 -15.19 -27.23
CA HIS A 324 18.66 -16.51 -26.97
C HIS A 324 17.67 -17.63 -27.37
N PRO A 325 17.33 -17.75 -28.66
CA PRO A 325 16.46 -18.84 -29.14
C PRO A 325 17.13 -20.18 -28.88
N ARG A 326 16.34 -21.16 -28.40
CA ARG A 326 16.80 -22.55 -28.14
C ARG A 326 17.03 -23.31 -29.40
#